data_d2143bf28c848f4031dde52f7dc74447
#
_entry.id   d2143bf28c848f4031dde52f7dc74447
#
_cell.length_a   1.000
_cell.length_b   1.000
_cell.length_c   1.000
_cell.angle_alpha   90.00
_cell.angle_beta   90.00
_cell.angle_gamma   90.00
#
_symmetry.space_group_name_H-M   'P 1'
#
loop_
_entity.id
_entity.type
_entity.pdbx_description
1 polymer ?
#
loop_
_entity_poly.entity_id
_entity_poly.type
_entity_poly.pdbx_seq_one_letter_code
_entity_poly.pdbx_strand_id
1 'polypeptide(L)'
;MRKSIMIFSLLLALVVVLSACQPSPQATQPPAAQQTQPPAAGGEPVEISFMAWGAPEELAVWQKIVDEFQAANPSIKVTVEVSDWTSYWEKLKTLLSANTPPDVFAMDAPLYLDYQSRGVLQNLQPYIDQNPDLLKDVYPVTLEAYKTPDGYYGLPRDFQTVVIFFNKDMFDKAGVPYPQPGWTWNDLREAAKTLTQDTNGDGKVDQYGFTADLWDMELTWSEGIWSHGGEIISSDKTKTLIGSPEALQAWQLFYDMMWKDKSMPDTNTSGQYGLDLFQAGIAAMTPIGHWVVPGYATATFKWDVAPMPAGPAGQATSINSAGFVVAKGSTHPDEAWKFIEFVLSPTGQTRLTELGLAIPVLKSVAESPVFLKQKTVEINQQVFLDSLKFAHMKPVFKGYDEWSAVVGDGMATIWTGETELEPTLNDVVQQADAVLAKNK
;
A
#
# COMPACT_ATOMS: atom_id res chain seq x y z
N MET A 1 5.72 -41.32 45.48
CA MET A 1 4.94 -42.54 45.73
C MET A 1 4.30 -42.95 44.41
N ARG A 2 4.89 -43.97 43.85
CA ARG A 2 4.32 -45.31 43.55
C ARG A 2 3.24 -45.25 42.46
N LYS A 3 3.61 -45.70 41.20
CA LYS A 3 3.45 -47.11 40.68
C LYS A 3 2.03 -47.31 40.11
N SER A 4 1.73 -47.93 39.00
CA SER A 4 2.28 -49.02 38.15
C SER A 4 1.36 -49.17 36.93
N ILE A 5 1.86 -49.43 35.72
CA ILE A 5 2.03 -50.69 34.98
C ILE A 5 0.74 -51.52 34.79
N MET A 6 0.40 -51.83 33.50
CA MET A 6 0.24 -53.13 32.84
C MET A 6 -0.40 -52.92 31.45
N ILE A 7 0.25 -53.15 30.38
CA ILE A 7 0.52 -54.30 29.49
C ILE A 7 -0.57 -55.39 29.53
N PHE A 8 -1.24 -55.59 28.39
CA PHE A 8 -1.72 -56.91 27.94
C PHE A 8 -1.74 -57.03 26.41
N SER A 9 -0.91 -57.94 25.93
CA SER A 9 -0.90 -58.49 24.57
C SER A 9 -1.77 -59.75 24.52
N LEU A 10 -2.35 -60.06 23.36
CA LEU A 10 -2.61 -61.44 22.83
C LEU A 10 -3.31 -61.31 21.47
N LEU A 11 -2.73 -61.66 20.44
CA LEU A 11 -2.54 -62.79 19.51
C LEU A 11 -3.76 -63.71 19.29
N LEU A 12 -3.85 -64.11 17.99
CA LEU A 12 -4.57 -65.27 17.39
C LEU A 12 -5.89 -64.92 16.68
N ALA A 13 -6.23 -65.40 15.49
CA ALA A 13 -5.71 -66.47 14.65
C ALA A 13 -6.18 -66.30 13.21
N LEU A 14 -5.40 -66.88 12.32
CA LEU A 14 -5.59 -67.10 10.88
C LEU A 14 -6.61 -68.21 10.67
N VAL A 15 -7.64 -67.96 9.80
CA VAL A 15 -8.42 -69.07 9.17
C VAL A 15 -8.50 -68.84 7.68
N VAL A 16 -7.81 -69.70 6.93
CA VAL A 16 -7.89 -69.87 5.50
C VAL A 16 -9.03 -70.83 5.19
N VAL A 17 -9.99 -70.47 4.36
CA VAL A 17 -10.91 -71.44 3.73
C VAL A 17 -10.80 -71.25 2.22
N LEU A 18 -10.19 -72.21 1.57
CA LEU A 18 -10.27 -72.48 0.15
C LEU A 18 -11.62 -73.13 -0.17
N SER A 19 -12.33 -72.59 -1.15
CA SER A 19 -13.41 -73.32 -1.84
C SER A 19 -13.36 -73.03 -3.32
N ALA A 20 -13.47 -74.11 -4.06
CA ALA A 20 -13.10 -74.30 -5.46
C ALA A 20 -14.11 -73.72 -6.46
N CYS A 21 -13.59 -73.52 -7.65
CA CYS A 21 -14.22 -73.11 -8.89
C CYS A 21 -15.33 -74.02 -9.37
N GLN A 22 -16.39 -73.43 -9.98
CA GLN A 22 -17.06 -73.98 -11.15
C GLN A 22 -17.45 -72.86 -12.13
N PRO A 23 -17.30 -73.03 -13.45
CA PRO A 23 -17.60 -71.99 -14.45
C PRO A 23 -19.06 -72.11 -14.90
N SER A 24 -19.76 -70.98 -15.08
CA SER A 24 -21.06 -70.86 -15.77
C SER A 24 -20.95 -69.85 -16.94
N PRO A 25 -21.80 -70.01 -17.98
CA PRO A 25 -21.45 -69.53 -19.33
C PRO A 25 -21.61 -68.00 -19.51
N GLN A 26 -20.78 -67.49 -20.37
CA GLN A 26 -20.68 -66.08 -20.83
C GLN A 26 -21.90 -65.64 -21.58
N ALA A 27 -22.61 -64.63 -21.10
CA ALA A 27 -23.49 -63.77 -21.89
C ALA A 27 -22.69 -62.62 -22.46
N THR A 28 -22.66 -62.50 -23.78
CA THR A 28 -21.98 -61.35 -24.48
C THR A 28 -22.75 -60.07 -24.23
N GLN A 29 -22.07 -59.15 -23.47
CA GLN A 29 -22.48 -57.75 -23.39
C GLN A 29 -21.85 -56.93 -24.55
N PRO A 30 -22.58 -55.89 -25.05
CA PRO A 30 -22.02 -54.98 -26.07
C PRO A 30 -20.89 -54.13 -25.45
N PRO A 31 -19.96 -53.58 -26.28
CA PRO A 31 -18.84 -52.79 -25.77
C PRO A 31 -19.34 -51.55 -25.05
N ALA A 32 -19.02 -51.44 -23.78
CA ALA A 32 -19.20 -50.21 -23.01
C ALA A 32 -18.34 -49.10 -23.63
N ALA A 33 -18.94 -47.95 -23.92
CA ALA A 33 -18.27 -46.77 -24.31
C ALA A 33 -17.20 -46.43 -23.24
N GLN A 34 -15.96 -46.34 -23.66
CA GLN A 34 -14.87 -45.80 -22.83
C GLN A 34 -15.23 -44.37 -22.42
N GLN A 35 -15.66 -44.20 -21.19
CA GLN A 35 -15.62 -42.90 -20.54
C GLN A 35 -14.13 -42.55 -20.41
N THR A 36 -13.69 -41.57 -21.18
CA THR A 36 -12.43 -40.91 -20.98
C THR A 36 -12.45 -40.27 -19.58
N GLN A 37 -11.82 -40.92 -18.60
CA GLN A 37 -11.48 -40.28 -17.33
C GLN A 37 -10.64 -39.03 -17.63
N PRO A 38 -10.96 -37.87 -17.00
CA PRO A 38 -10.04 -36.74 -17.01
C PRO A 38 -8.69 -37.20 -16.46
N PRO A 39 -7.58 -36.67 -16.95
CA PRO A 39 -6.26 -37.02 -16.40
C PRO A 39 -6.27 -36.75 -14.90
N ALA A 40 -5.97 -37.74 -14.10
CA ALA A 40 -5.70 -37.56 -12.69
C ALA A 40 -4.46 -36.62 -12.57
N ALA A 41 -4.69 -35.39 -12.21
CA ALA A 41 -3.64 -34.48 -11.77
C ALA A 41 -3.19 -34.94 -10.37
N GLY A 42 -2.23 -35.84 -10.33
CA GLY A 42 -1.74 -36.48 -9.10
C GLY A 42 -0.29 -36.12 -8.80
N GLY A 43 0.03 -34.81 -8.74
CA GLY A 43 1.25 -34.33 -8.12
C GLY A 43 0.89 -33.51 -6.86
N GLU A 44 1.78 -33.46 -5.88
CA GLU A 44 1.61 -32.49 -4.78
C GLU A 44 1.54 -31.08 -5.37
N PRO A 45 0.68 -30.18 -4.84
CA PRO A 45 0.61 -28.81 -5.29
C PRO A 45 1.98 -28.12 -5.14
N VAL A 46 2.32 -27.29 -6.11
CA VAL A 46 3.50 -26.41 -6.00
C VAL A 46 3.18 -25.36 -4.95
N GLU A 47 4.03 -25.23 -3.94
CA GLU A 47 3.87 -24.22 -2.89
C GLU A 47 4.68 -22.98 -3.26
N ILE A 48 4.05 -21.81 -3.25
CA ILE A 48 4.68 -20.50 -3.38
C ILE A 48 4.40 -19.65 -2.15
N SER A 49 5.32 -18.75 -1.83
CA SER A 49 5.20 -17.80 -0.74
C SER A 49 4.90 -16.40 -1.26
N PHE A 50 3.96 -15.71 -0.62
CA PHE A 50 3.63 -14.32 -0.87
C PHE A 50 3.78 -13.49 0.41
N MET A 51 4.52 -12.37 0.33
CA MET A 51 4.79 -11.48 1.44
C MET A 51 4.37 -10.05 1.12
N ALA A 52 3.61 -9.40 2.02
CA ALA A 52 3.15 -8.03 1.88
C ALA A 52 3.22 -7.27 3.21
N TRP A 53 3.25 -5.94 3.12
CA TRP A 53 2.98 -5.10 4.29
C TRP A 53 1.50 -4.79 4.38
N GLY A 54 1.04 -4.44 5.59
CA GLY A 54 -0.32 -4.03 5.86
C GLY A 54 -0.70 -4.14 7.33
N ALA A 55 -1.89 -3.67 7.63
CA ALA A 55 -2.50 -3.88 8.93
C ALA A 55 -2.94 -5.35 9.11
N PRO A 56 -3.12 -5.84 10.33
CA PRO A 56 -3.54 -7.22 10.58
C PRO A 56 -4.82 -7.63 9.84
N GLU A 57 -5.73 -6.69 9.61
CA GLU A 57 -6.99 -6.91 8.88
C GLU A 57 -6.76 -7.23 7.41
N GLU A 58 -5.67 -6.74 6.82
CA GLU A 58 -5.32 -6.97 5.42
C GLU A 58 -4.91 -8.42 5.16
N LEU A 59 -4.38 -9.12 6.16
CA LEU A 59 -4.12 -10.56 6.04
C LEU A 59 -5.39 -11.34 5.67
N ALA A 60 -6.53 -10.99 6.28
CA ALA A 60 -7.79 -11.65 5.98
C ALA A 60 -8.29 -11.33 4.55
N VAL A 61 -7.97 -10.13 4.04
CA VAL A 61 -8.25 -9.74 2.65
C VAL A 61 -7.42 -10.60 1.69
N TRP A 62 -6.11 -10.66 1.92
CA TRP A 62 -5.20 -11.45 1.09
C TRP A 62 -5.53 -12.95 1.13
N GLN A 63 -5.92 -13.48 2.30
CA GLN A 63 -6.32 -14.88 2.40
C GLN A 63 -7.52 -15.20 1.51
N LYS A 64 -8.53 -14.33 1.42
CA LYS A 64 -9.67 -14.53 0.51
C LYS A 64 -9.26 -14.53 -0.96
N ILE A 65 -8.34 -13.64 -1.34
CA ILE A 65 -7.81 -13.59 -2.71
C ILE A 65 -7.02 -14.85 -3.03
N VAL A 66 -6.20 -15.31 -2.10
CA VAL A 66 -5.45 -16.57 -2.21
C VAL A 66 -6.38 -17.76 -2.32
N ASP A 67 -7.44 -17.83 -1.51
CA ASP A 67 -8.40 -18.93 -1.56
C ASP A 67 -9.12 -19.00 -2.93
N GLU A 68 -9.50 -17.85 -3.49
CA GLU A 68 -10.10 -17.77 -4.84
C GLU A 68 -9.09 -18.14 -5.94
N PHE A 69 -7.84 -17.69 -5.83
CA PHE A 69 -6.78 -18.09 -6.73
C PHE A 69 -6.55 -19.60 -6.71
N GLN A 70 -6.43 -20.20 -5.52
CA GLN A 70 -6.21 -21.64 -5.34
C GLN A 70 -7.39 -22.46 -5.85
N ALA A 71 -8.63 -21.97 -5.68
CA ALA A 71 -9.81 -22.62 -6.24
C ALA A 71 -9.78 -22.68 -7.79
N ALA A 72 -9.24 -21.64 -8.43
CA ALA A 72 -9.03 -21.59 -9.88
C ALA A 72 -7.76 -22.34 -10.33
N ASN A 73 -6.79 -22.53 -9.43
CA ASN A 73 -5.47 -23.14 -9.71
C ASN A 73 -5.14 -24.21 -8.67
N PRO A 74 -5.84 -25.37 -8.64
CA PRO A 74 -5.73 -26.36 -7.55
C PRO A 74 -4.34 -27.03 -7.45
N SER A 75 -3.49 -26.87 -8.46
CA SER A 75 -2.10 -27.36 -8.46
C SER A 75 -1.11 -26.35 -7.82
N ILE A 76 -1.57 -25.19 -7.36
CA ILE A 76 -0.74 -24.15 -6.74
C ILE A 76 -1.30 -23.85 -5.35
N LYS A 77 -0.42 -23.81 -4.37
CA LYS A 77 -0.74 -23.39 -2.99
C LYS A 77 0.06 -22.15 -2.67
N VAL A 78 -0.59 -21.13 -2.11
CA VAL A 78 0.04 -19.86 -1.72
C VAL A 78 0.01 -19.71 -0.21
N THR A 79 1.17 -19.53 0.39
CA THR A 79 1.29 -19.13 1.79
C THR A 79 1.47 -17.62 1.85
N VAL A 80 0.56 -16.91 2.53
CA VAL A 80 0.59 -15.46 2.64
C VAL A 80 1.08 -15.01 4.01
N GLU A 81 1.92 -13.99 4.02
CA GLU A 81 2.38 -13.31 5.22
C GLU A 81 2.20 -11.81 5.06
N VAL A 82 1.58 -11.18 6.08
CA VAL A 82 1.43 -9.72 6.18
C VAL A 82 2.01 -9.25 7.51
N SER A 83 2.80 -8.19 7.47
CA SER A 83 3.36 -7.54 8.66
C SER A 83 3.31 -6.01 8.49
N ASP A 84 3.47 -5.27 9.58
CA ASP A 84 3.57 -3.82 9.50
C ASP A 84 4.74 -3.36 8.61
N TRP A 85 4.69 -2.09 8.17
CA TRP A 85 5.66 -1.52 7.23
C TRP A 85 7.12 -1.74 7.65
N THR A 86 7.48 -1.40 8.88
CA THR A 86 8.87 -1.49 9.36
C THR A 86 9.35 -2.93 9.43
N SER A 87 8.57 -3.80 10.07
CA SER A 87 8.87 -5.24 10.19
C SER A 87 8.96 -5.93 8.83
N TYR A 88 8.12 -5.52 7.87
CA TYR A 88 8.15 -6.03 6.50
C TYR A 88 9.51 -5.80 5.84
N TRP A 89 9.98 -4.55 5.81
CA TRP A 89 11.23 -4.21 5.13
C TRP A 89 12.46 -4.81 5.80
N GLU A 90 12.48 -4.86 7.14
CA GLU A 90 13.56 -5.51 7.90
C GLU A 90 13.63 -7.02 7.60
N LYS A 91 12.49 -7.69 7.60
CA LYS A 91 12.39 -9.10 7.29
C LYS A 91 12.77 -9.40 5.85
N LEU A 92 12.25 -8.64 4.88
CA LEU A 92 12.56 -8.80 3.47
C LEU A 92 14.06 -8.63 3.20
N LYS A 93 14.70 -7.60 3.75
CA LYS A 93 16.15 -7.37 3.67
C LYS A 93 16.93 -8.59 4.22
N THR A 94 16.48 -9.17 5.32
CA THR A 94 17.07 -10.36 5.93
C THR A 94 16.95 -11.59 5.03
N LEU A 95 15.75 -11.87 4.53
CA LEU A 95 15.48 -13.03 3.67
C LEU A 95 16.26 -12.96 2.35
N LEU A 96 16.32 -11.79 1.72
CA LEU A 96 17.11 -11.56 0.51
C LEU A 96 18.61 -11.78 0.76
N SER A 97 19.12 -11.30 1.91
CA SER A 97 20.53 -11.48 2.29
C SER A 97 20.88 -12.93 2.58
N ALA A 98 19.92 -13.72 3.08
CA ALA A 98 20.06 -15.16 3.34
C ALA A 98 19.86 -16.03 2.08
N ASN A 99 19.54 -15.43 0.91
CA ASN A 99 19.13 -16.14 -0.31
C ASN A 99 17.92 -17.06 -0.11
N THR A 100 16.98 -16.67 0.72
CA THR A 100 15.71 -17.34 0.97
C THR A 100 14.53 -16.36 0.79
N PRO A 101 14.44 -15.64 -0.34
CA PRO A 101 13.38 -14.67 -0.55
C PRO A 101 12.02 -15.35 -0.67
N PRO A 102 10.91 -14.65 -0.39
CA PRO A 102 9.59 -15.09 -0.82
C PRO A 102 9.52 -15.13 -2.35
N ASP A 103 8.66 -15.98 -2.91
CA ASP A 103 8.50 -16.09 -4.38
C ASP A 103 7.91 -14.82 -4.96
N VAL A 104 6.83 -14.31 -4.34
CA VAL A 104 6.18 -13.04 -4.67
C VAL A 104 6.23 -12.12 -3.46
N PHE A 105 6.52 -10.86 -3.67
CA PHE A 105 6.46 -9.88 -2.60
C PHE A 105 6.02 -8.50 -3.08
N ALA A 106 5.40 -7.77 -2.15
CA ALA A 106 4.98 -6.41 -2.41
C ALA A 106 6.19 -5.47 -2.54
N MET A 107 6.09 -4.49 -3.44
CA MET A 107 7.14 -3.53 -3.71
C MET A 107 6.56 -2.13 -3.78
N ASP A 108 7.06 -1.22 -2.96
CA ASP A 108 6.76 0.20 -3.06
C ASP A 108 7.52 0.82 -4.24
N ALA A 109 6.82 1.57 -5.07
CA ALA A 109 7.38 2.07 -6.33
C ALA A 109 8.68 2.87 -6.16
N PRO A 110 8.84 3.79 -5.18
CA PRO A 110 10.08 4.52 -4.98
C PRO A 110 11.29 3.64 -4.65
N LEU A 111 11.07 2.51 -3.97
CA LEU A 111 12.12 1.58 -3.56
C LEU A 111 12.51 0.58 -4.67
N TYR A 112 11.65 0.45 -5.68
CA TYR A 112 11.77 -0.57 -6.73
C TYR A 112 13.16 -0.59 -7.41
N LEU A 113 13.69 0.58 -7.81
CA LEU A 113 14.97 0.64 -8.53
C LEU A 113 16.16 0.17 -7.69
N ASP A 114 16.12 0.33 -6.37
CA ASP A 114 17.17 -0.17 -5.49
C ASP A 114 17.23 -1.70 -5.51
N TYR A 115 16.08 -2.36 -5.47
CA TYR A 115 16.01 -3.82 -5.53
C TYR A 115 16.32 -4.35 -6.94
N GLN A 116 15.78 -3.70 -7.97
CA GLN A 116 16.03 -4.06 -9.36
C GLN A 116 17.54 -3.95 -9.71
N SER A 117 18.20 -2.88 -9.32
CA SER A 117 19.62 -2.65 -9.58
C SER A 117 20.56 -3.64 -8.88
N ARG A 118 20.12 -4.20 -7.75
CA ARG A 118 20.85 -5.30 -7.06
C ARG A 118 20.68 -6.66 -7.75
N GLY A 119 19.82 -6.75 -8.78
CA GLY A 119 19.59 -7.96 -9.54
C GLY A 119 18.87 -9.06 -8.77
N VAL A 120 18.09 -8.71 -7.76
CA VAL A 120 17.31 -9.66 -6.93
C VAL A 120 15.89 -9.90 -7.44
N LEU A 121 15.45 -9.16 -8.47
CA LEU A 121 14.14 -9.27 -9.08
C LEU A 121 14.18 -10.05 -10.40
N GLN A 122 13.14 -10.83 -10.64
CA GLN A 122 12.91 -11.55 -11.89
C GLN A 122 12.40 -10.58 -12.97
N ASN A 123 12.91 -10.68 -14.21
CA ASN A 123 12.36 -9.95 -15.33
C ASN A 123 11.01 -10.55 -15.73
N LEU A 124 9.94 -9.74 -15.70
CA LEU A 124 8.58 -10.15 -16.02
C LEU A 124 8.20 -9.90 -17.49
N GLN A 125 9.04 -9.20 -18.26
CA GLN A 125 8.74 -8.87 -19.65
C GLN A 125 8.42 -10.11 -20.51
N PRO A 126 9.17 -11.26 -20.39
CA PRO A 126 8.82 -12.45 -21.17
C PRO A 126 7.42 -13.01 -20.90
N TYR A 127 6.88 -12.83 -19.72
CA TYR A 127 5.51 -13.24 -19.37
C TYR A 127 4.48 -12.25 -19.94
N ILE A 128 4.78 -10.95 -19.86
CA ILE A 128 3.92 -9.88 -20.40
C ILE A 128 3.82 -10.05 -21.94
N ASP A 129 4.90 -10.39 -22.61
CA ASP A 129 4.92 -10.61 -24.07
C ASP A 129 4.01 -11.76 -24.51
N GLN A 130 3.75 -12.73 -23.62
CA GLN A 130 2.80 -13.84 -23.86
C GLN A 130 1.34 -13.42 -23.64
N ASN A 131 1.09 -12.38 -22.85
CA ASN A 131 -0.23 -11.82 -22.60
C ASN A 131 -0.21 -10.27 -22.65
N PRO A 132 0.00 -9.68 -23.86
CA PRO A 132 0.15 -8.23 -24.01
C PRO A 132 -1.14 -7.45 -23.68
N ASP A 133 -2.26 -8.13 -23.56
CA ASP A 133 -3.55 -7.53 -23.22
C ASP A 133 -3.69 -7.23 -21.72
N LEU A 134 -2.89 -7.89 -20.88
CA LEU A 134 -2.93 -7.75 -19.43
C LEU A 134 -2.78 -6.29 -18.96
N LEU A 135 -1.95 -5.51 -19.63
CA LEU A 135 -1.63 -4.13 -19.23
C LEU A 135 -2.46 -3.06 -19.95
N LYS A 136 -3.33 -3.42 -20.90
CA LYS A 136 -4.06 -2.42 -21.72
C LYS A 136 -5.01 -1.53 -20.92
N ASP A 137 -5.59 -2.07 -19.87
CA ASP A 137 -6.57 -1.36 -19.02
C ASP A 137 -5.92 -0.71 -17.79
N VAL A 138 -4.63 -0.96 -17.55
CA VAL A 138 -3.89 -0.36 -16.43
C VAL A 138 -3.67 1.13 -16.64
N TYR A 139 -3.79 1.94 -15.59
CA TYR A 139 -3.42 3.36 -15.64
C TYR A 139 -1.94 3.50 -15.99
N PRO A 140 -1.58 4.16 -17.13
CA PRO A 140 -0.20 4.23 -17.60
C PRO A 140 0.77 4.82 -16.57
N VAL A 141 0.32 5.80 -15.78
CA VAL A 141 1.14 6.45 -14.77
C VAL A 141 1.67 5.46 -13.72
N THR A 142 0.89 4.42 -13.36
CA THR A 142 1.32 3.40 -12.39
C THR A 142 2.36 2.44 -12.99
N LEU A 143 2.30 2.19 -14.31
CA LEU A 143 3.28 1.34 -15.00
C LEU A 143 4.65 2.00 -15.13
N GLU A 144 4.70 3.33 -15.29
CA GLU A 144 5.98 4.05 -15.45
C GLU A 144 6.91 3.88 -14.25
N ALA A 145 6.36 3.68 -13.03
CA ALA A 145 7.15 3.45 -11.82
C ALA A 145 7.95 2.14 -11.84
N TYR A 146 7.49 1.13 -12.59
CA TYR A 146 8.10 -0.22 -12.67
C TYR A 146 8.82 -0.47 -13.99
N LYS A 147 8.90 0.54 -14.86
CA LYS A 147 9.51 0.42 -16.17
C LYS A 147 11.02 0.65 -16.11
N THR A 148 11.75 -0.21 -16.78
CA THR A 148 13.18 -0.05 -17.01
C THR A 148 13.49 -0.18 -18.52
N PRO A 149 14.70 0.19 -18.99
CA PRO A 149 15.07 -0.02 -20.37
C PRO A 149 14.97 -1.49 -20.83
N ASP A 150 15.13 -2.44 -19.89
CA ASP A 150 15.12 -3.88 -20.17
C ASP A 150 13.74 -4.53 -19.96
N GLY A 151 12.70 -3.73 -19.72
CA GLY A 151 11.33 -4.20 -19.45
C GLY A 151 10.88 -4.00 -18.00
N TYR A 152 9.89 -4.77 -17.61
CA TYR A 152 9.30 -4.72 -16.28
C TYR A 152 9.86 -5.82 -15.37
N TYR A 153 10.22 -5.46 -14.14
CA TYR A 153 10.59 -6.40 -13.06
C TYR A 153 9.57 -6.38 -11.91
N GLY A 154 8.54 -5.57 -12.05
CA GLY A 154 7.40 -5.48 -11.18
C GLY A 154 6.19 -4.95 -11.93
N LEU A 155 5.00 -5.15 -11.38
CA LEU A 155 3.75 -4.62 -11.93
C LEU A 155 2.93 -3.98 -10.82
N PRO A 156 2.25 -2.85 -11.08
CA PRO A 156 1.43 -2.18 -10.08
C PRO A 156 0.25 -3.08 -9.71
N ARG A 157 -0.01 -3.23 -8.41
CA ARG A 157 -1.17 -3.96 -7.89
C ARG A 157 -2.34 -3.03 -7.59
N ASP A 158 -2.01 -1.83 -7.13
CA ASP A 158 -2.91 -0.75 -6.79
C ASP A 158 -2.20 0.61 -6.94
N PHE A 159 -2.93 1.68 -6.74
CA PHE A 159 -2.35 3.00 -6.57
C PHE A 159 -3.09 3.79 -5.49
N GLN A 160 -2.49 4.88 -5.06
CA GLN A 160 -3.04 5.81 -4.10
C GLN A 160 -2.84 7.23 -4.62
N THR A 161 -3.85 8.07 -4.48
CA THR A 161 -3.70 9.53 -4.48
C THR A 161 -4.01 10.03 -3.10
N VAL A 162 -3.26 11.02 -2.62
CA VAL A 162 -3.50 11.65 -1.32
C VAL A 162 -4.61 12.68 -1.48
N VAL A 163 -5.55 12.66 -0.55
CA VAL A 163 -6.67 13.61 -0.47
C VAL A 163 -6.86 14.05 0.98
N ILE A 164 -7.61 15.11 1.21
CA ILE A 164 -7.95 15.52 2.57
C ILE A 164 -9.18 14.75 3.04
N PHE A 165 -9.03 13.98 4.10
CA PHE A 165 -10.14 13.45 4.89
C PHE A 165 -10.59 14.51 5.88
N PHE A 166 -11.91 14.72 6.05
CA PHE A 166 -12.43 15.72 6.97
C PHE A 166 -13.61 15.21 7.78
N ASN A 167 -13.65 15.60 9.06
CA ASN A 167 -14.69 15.24 10.02
C ASN A 167 -15.88 16.21 9.88
N LYS A 168 -16.97 15.73 9.26
CA LYS A 168 -18.18 16.54 9.01
C LYS A 168 -18.83 17.05 10.29
N ASP A 169 -18.83 16.24 11.34
CA ASP A 169 -19.48 16.62 12.61
C ASP A 169 -18.74 17.77 13.30
N MET A 170 -17.39 17.83 13.19
CA MET A 170 -16.61 18.97 13.69
C MET A 170 -16.85 20.23 12.86
N PHE A 171 -16.92 20.11 11.54
CA PHE A 171 -17.21 21.21 10.63
C PHE A 171 -18.60 21.78 10.89
N ASP A 172 -19.62 20.92 10.99
CA ASP A 172 -21.00 21.31 11.27
C ASP A 172 -21.12 22.02 12.63
N LYS A 173 -20.49 21.45 13.68
CA LYS A 173 -20.51 22.03 15.03
C LYS A 173 -19.88 23.42 15.09
N ALA A 174 -18.80 23.63 14.33
CA ALA A 174 -18.10 24.92 14.27
C ALA A 174 -18.70 25.92 13.26
N GLY A 175 -19.66 25.48 12.42
CA GLY A 175 -20.21 26.29 11.35
C GLY A 175 -19.22 26.62 10.24
N VAL A 176 -18.18 25.78 10.07
CA VAL A 176 -17.17 25.91 9.02
C VAL A 176 -17.70 25.25 7.74
N PRO A 177 -17.66 25.92 6.57
CA PRO A 177 -18.02 25.29 5.30
C PRO A 177 -17.11 24.10 4.98
N TYR A 178 -17.70 23.04 4.43
CA TYR A 178 -16.90 21.89 3.94
C TYR A 178 -15.94 22.30 2.84
N PRO A 179 -14.76 21.63 2.74
CA PRO A 179 -13.85 21.83 1.63
C PRO A 179 -14.55 21.64 0.28
N GLN A 180 -14.32 22.57 -0.65
CA GLN A 180 -14.92 22.55 -1.98
C GLN A 180 -13.83 22.47 -3.06
N PRO A 181 -14.11 21.97 -4.27
CA PRO A 181 -13.16 22.03 -5.37
C PRO A 181 -12.61 23.46 -5.58
N GLY A 182 -11.29 23.59 -5.67
CA GLY A 182 -10.60 24.86 -5.82
C GLY A 182 -10.30 25.60 -4.53
N TRP A 183 -10.56 25.02 -3.34
CA TRP A 183 -10.09 25.55 -2.08
C TRP A 183 -8.55 25.59 -2.02
N THR A 184 -8.01 26.45 -1.17
CA THR A 184 -6.58 26.74 -1.10
C THR A 184 -5.97 26.31 0.23
N TRP A 185 -4.64 26.27 0.30
CA TRP A 185 -3.94 26.07 1.58
C TRP A 185 -4.26 27.14 2.63
N ASN A 186 -4.57 28.37 2.20
CA ASN A 186 -5.05 29.39 3.12
C ASN A 186 -6.43 29.07 3.67
N ASP A 187 -7.35 28.56 2.84
CA ASP A 187 -8.68 28.14 3.30
C ASP A 187 -8.57 26.97 4.29
N LEU A 188 -7.71 25.98 4.03
CA LEU A 188 -7.42 24.90 4.97
C LEU A 188 -6.88 25.44 6.30
N ARG A 189 -5.89 26.35 6.25
CA ARG A 189 -5.29 26.95 7.46
C ARG A 189 -6.31 27.71 8.29
N GLU A 190 -7.17 28.51 7.69
CA GLU A 190 -8.23 29.25 8.41
C GLU A 190 -9.29 28.31 8.98
N ALA A 191 -9.69 27.28 8.23
CA ALA A 191 -10.56 26.23 8.76
C ALA A 191 -9.91 25.51 9.94
N ALA A 192 -8.64 25.14 9.83
CA ALA A 192 -7.90 24.46 10.89
C ALA A 192 -7.83 25.29 12.17
N LYS A 193 -7.60 26.61 12.08
CA LYS A 193 -7.62 27.51 13.25
C LYS A 193 -9.00 27.50 13.93
N THR A 194 -10.08 27.60 13.14
CA THR A 194 -11.46 27.63 13.67
C THR A 194 -11.86 26.32 14.31
N LEU A 195 -11.38 25.20 13.78
CA LEU A 195 -11.67 23.84 14.25
C LEU A 195 -10.80 23.43 15.44
N THR A 196 -9.74 24.18 15.74
CA THR A 196 -8.86 23.91 16.89
C THR A 196 -9.49 24.46 18.17
N GLN A 197 -9.66 23.61 19.17
CA GLN A 197 -10.39 23.95 20.39
C GLN A 197 -9.77 23.31 21.63
N ASP A 198 -9.92 24.01 22.75
CA ASP A 198 -9.87 23.46 24.09
C ASP A 198 -11.31 23.09 24.48
N THR A 199 -11.67 21.82 24.33
CA THR A 199 -13.06 21.36 24.50
C THR A 199 -13.42 21.11 25.96
N ASN A 200 -12.41 20.97 26.84
CA ASN A 200 -12.57 20.69 28.26
C ASN A 200 -12.34 21.91 29.15
N GLY A 201 -11.78 23.02 28.61
CA GLY A 201 -11.58 24.28 29.31
C GLY A 201 -10.36 24.30 30.25
N ASP A 202 -9.40 23.42 30.07
CA ASP A 202 -8.19 23.35 30.91
C ASP A 202 -7.05 24.26 30.44
N GLY A 203 -7.26 24.99 29.35
CA GLY A 203 -6.29 25.91 28.74
C GLY A 203 -5.34 25.23 27.76
N LYS A 204 -5.58 23.96 27.40
CA LYS A 204 -4.80 23.21 26.42
C LYS A 204 -5.68 22.81 25.25
N VAL A 205 -5.08 22.79 24.06
CA VAL A 205 -5.75 22.25 22.87
C VAL A 205 -5.87 20.74 23.01
N ASP A 206 -7.10 20.23 22.86
CA ASP A 206 -7.43 18.80 22.85
C ASP A 206 -8.21 18.37 21.59
N GLN A 207 -8.60 19.34 20.74
CA GLN A 207 -9.10 19.13 19.40
C GLN A 207 -8.30 19.97 18.39
N TYR A 208 -7.68 19.32 17.40
CA TYR A 208 -6.89 19.99 16.38
C TYR A 208 -7.65 20.12 15.06
N GLY A 209 -7.48 21.24 14.37
CA GLY A 209 -8.11 21.43 13.06
C GLY A 209 -7.46 20.63 11.94
N PHE A 210 -6.16 20.33 12.09
CA PHE A 210 -5.40 19.59 11.10
C PHE A 210 -4.36 18.70 11.78
N THR A 211 -4.09 17.55 11.20
CA THR A 211 -2.94 16.71 11.53
C THR A 211 -2.31 16.20 10.24
N ALA A 212 -1.02 15.98 10.24
CA ALA A 212 -0.30 15.43 9.10
C ALA A 212 0.95 14.70 9.56
N ASP A 213 1.31 13.67 8.82
CA ASP A 213 2.63 13.07 8.92
C ASP A 213 3.61 13.86 8.04
N LEU A 214 4.57 14.50 8.68
CA LEU A 214 5.60 15.29 8.00
C LEU A 214 6.92 14.52 7.82
N TRP A 215 6.97 13.29 8.27
CA TRP A 215 8.12 12.41 8.03
C TRP A 215 8.13 11.86 6.62
N ASP A 216 6.98 11.43 6.10
CA ASP A 216 6.86 10.90 4.73
C ASP A 216 6.48 12.01 3.74
N MET A 217 7.20 12.06 2.62
CA MET A 217 6.93 13.04 1.56
C MET A 217 5.52 12.89 0.97
N GLU A 218 5.00 11.68 0.89
CA GLU A 218 3.72 11.37 0.25
C GLU A 218 2.52 11.99 0.96
N LEU A 219 2.65 12.26 2.26
CA LEU A 219 1.47 12.50 3.09
C LEU A 219 1.14 13.98 3.29
N THR A 220 1.98 14.93 2.89
CA THR A 220 1.65 16.35 3.05
C THR A 220 2.61 17.30 2.36
N TRP A 221 3.90 17.18 2.64
CA TRP A 221 4.82 18.25 2.32
C TRP A 221 5.19 18.30 0.82
N SER A 222 5.17 17.17 0.13
CA SER A 222 5.40 17.18 -1.32
C SER A 222 4.27 17.88 -2.05
N GLU A 223 3.03 17.66 -1.65
CA GLU A 223 1.84 18.35 -2.18
C GLU A 223 1.91 19.85 -1.94
N GLY A 224 2.36 20.23 -0.75
CA GLY A 224 2.64 21.62 -0.42
C GLY A 224 3.68 22.22 -1.36
N ILE A 225 4.82 21.57 -1.55
CA ILE A 225 5.92 22.03 -2.40
C ILE A 225 5.45 22.15 -3.87
N TRP A 226 4.88 21.10 -4.45
CA TRP A 226 4.42 21.12 -5.85
C TRP A 226 3.33 22.18 -6.09
N SER A 227 2.37 22.31 -5.18
CA SER A 227 1.32 23.31 -5.30
C SER A 227 1.83 24.76 -5.19
N HIS A 228 3.00 24.98 -4.59
CA HIS A 228 3.69 26.24 -4.57
C HIS A 228 4.63 26.46 -5.77
N GLY A 229 4.74 25.46 -6.68
CA GLY A 229 5.59 25.53 -7.87
C GLY A 229 7.03 25.05 -7.64
N GLY A 230 7.32 24.47 -6.48
CA GLY A 230 8.60 23.83 -6.19
C GLY A 230 8.67 22.41 -6.71
N GLU A 231 9.87 21.84 -6.68
CA GLU A 231 10.16 20.45 -7.04
C GLU A 231 10.88 19.75 -5.87
N ILE A 232 10.81 18.43 -5.88
CA ILE A 232 11.47 17.61 -4.83
C ILE A 232 12.92 17.34 -5.20
N ILE A 233 13.15 17.00 -6.46
CA ILE A 233 14.46 16.63 -6.99
C ILE A 233 14.59 17.15 -8.43
N SER A 234 15.81 17.48 -8.86
CA SER A 234 16.08 17.90 -10.23
C SER A 234 15.76 16.80 -11.24
N SER A 235 15.40 17.17 -12.46
CA SER A 235 15.03 16.22 -13.52
C SER A 235 16.13 15.20 -13.85
N ASP A 236 17.40 15.61 -13.70
CA ASP A 236 18.57 14.75 -13.84
C ASP A 236 18.92 13.94 -12.58
N LYS A 237 18.12 14.11 -11.51
CA LYS A 237 18.27 13.41 -10.21
C LYS A 237 19.62 13.62 -9.53
N THR A 238 20.22 14.79 -9.74
CA THR A 238 21.52 15.15 -9.18
C THR A 238 21.46 16.13 -8.01
N LYS A 239 20.28 16.75 -7.78
CA LYS A 239 20.08 17.76 -6.73
C LYS A 239 18.74 17.59 -6.04
N THR A 240 18.76 17.75 -4.75
CA THR A 240 17.59 17.91 -3.89
C THR A 240 17.08 19.34 -3.98
N LEU A 241 15.79 19.56 -4.25
CA LEU A 241 15.19 20.87 -4.49
C LEU A 241 14.21 21.30 -3.40
N ILE A 242 14.07 20.52 -2.32
CA ILE A 242 13.14 20.82 -1.21
C ILE A 242 13.52 22.09 -0.42
N GLY A 243 14.68 22.68 -0.67
CA GLY A 243 15.14 23.96 -0.11
C GLY A 243 14.96 25.14 -1.05
N SER A 244 14.28 25.00 -2.20
CA SER A 244 13.99 26.12 -3.10
C SER A 244 13.10 27.17 -2.43
N PRO A 245 13.07 28.42 -2.95
CA PRO A 245 12.19 29.46 -2.40
C PRO A 245 10.70 29.08 -2.40
N GLU A 246 10.26 28.34 -3.42
CA GLU A 246 8.90 27.84 -3.54
C GLU A 246 8.61 26.74 -2.50
N ALA A 247 9.56 25.81 -2.32
CA ALA A 247 9.46 24.78 -1.31
C ALA A 247 9.46 25.36 0.11
N LEU A 248 10.29 26.39 0.37
CA LEU A 248 10.33 27.05 1.67
C LEU A 248 8.96 27.66 2.05
N GLN A 249 8.17 28.15 1.08
CA GLN A 249 6.83 28.65 1.36
C GLN A 249 5.91 27.55 1.89
N ALA A 250 5.97 26.34 1.33
CA ALA A 250 5.22 25.19 1.82
C ALA A 250 5.67 24.75 3.23
N TRP A 251 6.97 24.67 3.46
CA TRP A 251 7.50 24.36 4.80
C TRP A 251 7.09 25.38 5.84
N GLN A 252 7.12 26.69 5.49
CA GLN A 252 6.72 27.77 6.37
C GLN A 252 5.23 27.70 6.72
N LEU A 253 4.37 27.25 5.79
CA LEU A 253 2.94 27.05 6.04
C LEU A 253 2.74 26.02 7.15
N PHE A 254 3.34 24.83 7.06
CA PHE A 254 3.22 23.78 8.07
C PHE A 254 3.86 24.20 9.40
N TYR A 255 5.01 24.85 9.35
CA TYR A 255 5.67 25.40 10.52
C TYR A 255 4.76 26.41 11.26
N ASP A 256 4.11 27.31 10.51
CA ASP A 256 3.19 28.28 11.07
C ASP A 256 1.95 27.63 11.68
N MET A 257 1.35 26.65 11.01
CA MET A 257 0.20 25.90 11.53
C MET A 257 0.52 25.20 12.85
N MET A 258 1.73 24.65 12.99
CA MET A 258 2.18 23.95 14.18
C MET A 258 2.58 24.91 15.30
N TRP A 259 3.45 25.89 15.03
CA TRP A 259 4.11 26.69 16.07
C TRP A 259 3.45 28.02 16.35
N LYS A 260 2.84 28.69 15.35
CA LYS A 260 2.16 29.98 15.52
C LYS A 260 0.67 29.81 15.75
N ASP A 261 -0.01 29.09 14.89
CA ASP A 261 -1.46 28.94 14.96
C ASP A 261 -1.88 27.89 15.98
N LYS A 262 -1.02 26.93 16.31
CA LYS A 262 -1.31 25.76 17.16
C LYS A 262 -2.48 24.91 16.65
N SER A 263 -2.77 25.00 15.35
CA SER A 263 -3.86 24.31 14.70
C SER A 263 -3.51 22.90 14.22
N MET A 264 -2.21 22.57 14.31
CA MET A 264 -1.64 21.26 14.05
C MET A 264 -0.76 20.88 15.26
N PRO A 265 -0.88 19.65 15.79
CA PRO A 265 -0.04 19.21 16.90
C PRO A 265 1.41 19.01 16.43
N ASP A 266 2.38 19.27 17.31
CA ASP A 266 3.76 18.86 17.09
C ASP A 266 3.92 17.34 17.24
N THR A 267 5.07 16.80 16.77
CA THR A 267 5.31 15.34 16.78
C THR A 267 5.28 14.75 18.19
N ASN A 268 5.78 15.47 19.20
CA ASN A 268 5.76 14.98 20.58
C ASN A 268 4.32 14.88 21.11
N THR A 269 3.50 15.90 20.81
CA THR A 269 2.07 15.92 21.18
C THR A 269 1.32 14.81 20.47
N SER A 270 1.51 14.63 19.15
CA SER A 270 0.89 13.53 18.38
C SER A 270 1.30 12.16 18.93
N GLY A 271 2.58 11.97 19.23
CA GLY A 271 3.11 10.73 19.78
C GLY A 271 2.55 10.35 21.15
N GLN A 272 2.13 11.32 21.97
CA GLN A 272 1.51 11.05 23.27
C GLN A 272 0.17 10.34 23.16
N TYR A 273 -0.56 10.55 22.07
CA TYR A 273 -1.82 9.85 21.84
C TYR A 273 -1.62 8.38 21.46
N GLY A 274 -0.52 8.06 20.75
CA GLY A 274 -0.21 6.70 20.31
C GLY A 274 -1.25 6.06 19.38
N LEU A 275 -2.00 6.89 18.63
CA LEU A 275 -3.09 6.47 17.76
C LEU A 275 -3.28 7.51 16.64
N ASP A 276 -4.01 7.13 15.59
CA ASP A 276 -4.41 8.04 14.51
C ASP A 276 -5.39 9.11 15.04
N LEU A 277 -4.97 10.38 14.98
CA LEU A 277 -5.72 11.50 15.55
C LEU A 277 -7.03 11.77 14.80
N PHE A 278 -7.07 11.54 13.50
CA PHE A 278 -8.31 11.70 12.73
C PHE A 278 -9.29 10.57 13.05
N GLN A 279 -8.85 9.32 12.98
CA GLN A 279 -9.70 8.16 13.31
C GLN A 279 -10.26 8.24 14.74
N ALA A 280 -9.48 8.78 15.67
CA ALA A 280 -9.89 8.99 17.04
C ALA A 280 -10.86 10.17 17.23
N GLY A 281 -11.11 10.98 16.20
CA GLY A 281 -11.92 12.18 16.32
C GLY A 281 -11.25 13.31 17.10
N ILE A 282 -9.92 13.35 17.13
CA ILE A 282 -9.11 14.40 17.77
C ILE A 282 -8.73 15.47 16.75
N ALA A 283 -8.46 15.08 15.50
CA ALA A 283 -8.17 15.99 14.41
C ALA A 283 -9.35 16.09 13.43
N ALA A 284 -9.62 17.30 12.96
CA ALA A 284 -10.72 17.59 12.03
C ALA A 284 -10.38 17.27 10.57
N MET A 285 -9.11 17.36 10.20
CA MET A 285 -8.62 17.10 8.84
C MET A 285 -7.28 16.36 8.87
N THR A 286 -7.07 15.48 7.87
CA THR A 286 -5.79 14.81 7.62
C THR A 286 -5.60 14.52 6.12
N PRO A 287 -4.42 14.75 5.54
CA PRO A 287 -4.07 14.29 4.20
C PRO A 287 -3.60 12.84 4.29
N ILE A 288 -4.23 11.95 3.53
CA ILE A 288 -3.82 10.54 3.51
C ILE A 288 -4.41 9.84 2.27
N GLY A 289 -3.91 8.63 1.97
CA GLY A 289 -4.39 7.83 0.85
C GLY A 289 -5.57 6.91 1.19
N HIS A 290 -6.07 6.19 0.19
CA HIS A 290 -7.27 5.36 0.31
C HIS A 290 -7.10 4.16 1.27
N TRP A 291 -5.89 3.71 1.56
CA TRP A 291 -5.62 2.53 2.42
C TRP A 291 -6.21 2.63 3.83
N VAL A 292 -6.48 3.84 4.33
CA VAL A 292 -7.09 4.04 5.67
C VAL A 292 -8.60 3.84 5.67
N VAL A 293 -9.26 3.80 4.51
CA VAL A 293 -10.73 3.75 4.41
C VAL A 293 -11.33 2.59 5.18
N PRO A 294 -10.80 1.36 5.17
CA PRO A 294 -11.34 0.26 5.98
C PRO A 294 -11.28 0.55 7.48
N GLY A 295 -10.19 1.15 7.96
CA GLY A 295 -10.04 1.56 9.37
C GLY A 295 -11.00 2.69 9.73
N TYR A 296 -11.07 3.73 8.89
CA TYR A 296 -11.94 4.89 9.12
C TYR A 296 -13.44 4.58 9.00
N ALA A 297 -13.81 3.48 8.34
CA ALA A 297 -15.18 2.98 8.35
C ALA A 297 -15.69 2.62 9.76
N THR A 298 -14.79 2.45 10.73
CA THR A 298 -15.11 2.21 12.13
C THR A 298 -15.26 3.48 12.96
N ALA A 299 -14.98 4.66 12.41
CA ALA A 299 -15.10 5.95 13.11
C ALA A 299 -16.54 6.20 13.55
N THR A 300 -16.70 6.83 14.72
CA THR A 300 -18.01 7.10 15.33
C THR A 300 -18.63 8.42 14.88
N PHE A 301 -17.98 9.13 13.95
CA PHE A 301 -18.40 10.41 13.38
C PHE A 301 -18.55 10.31 11.87
N LYS A 302 -19.26 11.25 11.29
CA LYS A 302 -19.39 11.37 9.83
C LYS A 302 -18.17 12.05 9.25
N TRP A 303 -17.67 11.50 8.16
CA TRP A 303 -16.53 12.06 7.45
C TRP A 303 -16.73 11.97 5.93
N ASP A 304 -15.92 12.69 5.20
CA ASP A 304 -15.86 12.65 3.74
C ASP A 304 -14.45 13.02 3.28
N VAL A 305 -14.24 13.08 1.98
CA VAL A 305 -12.96 13.42 1.37
C VAL A 305 -13.07 14.63 0.45
N ALA A 306 -11.99 15.38 0.34
CA ALA A 306 -11.87 16.55 -0.54
C ALA A 306 -10.50 16.51 -1.24
N PRO A 307 -10.36 17.13 -2.45
CA PRO A 307 -9.07 17.19 -3.12
C PRO A 307 -8.06 17.98 -2.27
N MET A 308 -6.76 17.73 -2.49
CA MET A 308 -5.71 18.54 -1.88
C MET A 308 -5.91 20.03 -2.21
N PRO A 309 -5.56 20.94 -1.27
CA PRO A 309 -5.72 22.37 -1.51
C PRO A 309 -4.82 22.88 -2.66
N ALA A 310 -5.29 23.92 -3.35
CA ALA A 310 -4.49 24.62 -4.35
C ALA A 310 -3.51 25.59 -3.67
N GLY A 311 -2.29 25.62 -4.19
CA GLY A 311 -1.31 26.69 -3.93
C GLY A 311 -1.24 27.66 -5.12
N PRO A 312 -0.21 28.55 -5.13
CA PRO A 312 -0.03 29.51 -6.23
C PRO A 312 0.15 28.89 -7.63
N ALA A 313 0.71 27.68 -7.69
CA ALA A 313 0.92 26.95 -8.94
C ALA A 313 -0.23 26.00 -9.31
N GLY A 314 -1.25 25.90 -8.46
CA GLY A 314 -2.41 25.04 -8.66
C GLY A 314 -2.53 23.93 -7.62
N GLN A 315 -3.39 22.96 -7.91
CA GLN A 315 -3.50 21.76 -7.07
C GLN A 315 -2.36 20.79 -7.38
N ALA A 316 -1.93 20.05 -6.39
CA ALA A 316 -0.99 18.94 -6.52
C ALA A 316 -1.34 17.85 -5.52
N THR A 317 -1.12 16.61 -5.91
CA THR A 317 -1.15 15.45 -5.00
C THR A 317 -0.06 14.47 -5.39
N SER A 318 0.42 13.70 -4.44
CA SER A 318 1.24 12.53 -4.76
C SER A 318 0.39 11.41 -5.35
N ILE A 319 0.99 10.66 -6.26
CA ILE A 319 0.53 9.32 -6.61
C ILE A 319 1.64 8.33 -6.26
N ASN A 320 1.27 7.30 -5.55
CA ASN A 320 2.14 6.17 -5.28
C ASN A 320 1.46 4.87 -5.71
N SER A 321 2.26 3.84 -5.97
CA SER A 321 1.77 2.52 -6.36
C SER A 321 2.51 1.46 -5.57
N ALA A 322 1.76 0.60 -4.92
CA ALA A 322 2.29 -0.66 -4.48
C ALA A 322 2.20 -1.66 -5.64
N GLY A 323 3.22 -2.45 -5.81
CA GLY A 323 3.28 -3.45 -6.88
C GLY A 323 3.65 -4.82 -6.38
N PHE A 324 3.69 -5.76 -7.31
CA PHE A 324 4.23 -7.09 -7.09
C PHE A 324 5.51 -7.27 -7.87
N VAL A 325 6.44 -7.96 -7.25
CA VAL A 325 7.68 -8.44 -7.86
C VAL A 325 7.84 -9.93 -7.57
N VAL A 326 8.56 -10.61 -8.45
CA VAL A 326 8.99 -11.99 -8.26
C VAL A 326 10.47 -11.98 -7.91
N ALA A 327 10.85 -12.74 -6.89
CA ALA A 327 12.26 -12.90 -6.56
C ALA A 327 13.00 -13.65 -7.67
N LYS A 328 14.17 -13.17 -8.07
CA LYS A 328 15.04 -13.89 -9.02
C LYS A 328 15.49 -15.26 -8.51
N GLY A 329 15.53 -15.42 -7.18
CA GLY A 329 15.84 -16.68 -6.52
C GLY A 329 14.67 -17.64 -6.34
N SER A 330 13.45 -17.26 -6.80
CA SER A 330 12.32 -18.17 -6.78
C SER A 330 12.57 -19.39 -7.66
N THR A 331 12.20 -20.56 -7.15
CA THR A 331 12.22 -21.82 -7.90
C THR A 331 10.92 -22.08 -8.65
N HIS A 332 9.90 -21.21 -8.45
CA HIS A 332 8.55 -21.33 -8.99
C HIS A 332 8.07 -20.04 -9.68
N PRO A 333 8.88 -19.44 -10.61
CA PRO A 333 8.54 -18.14 -11.20
C PRO A 333 7.26 -18.19 -12.07
N ASP A 334 6.94 -19.33 -12.66
CA ASP A 334 5.73 -19.49 -13.47
C ASP A 334 4.45 -19.50 -12.61
N GLU A 335 4.50 -20.14 -11.46
CA GLU A 335 3.40 -20.14 -10.49
C GLU A 335 3.26 -18.77 -9.82
N ALA A 336 4.38 -18.14 -9.50
CA ALA A 336 4.40 -16.76 -8.99
C ALA A 336 3.78 -15.79 -10.00
N TRP A 337 4.10 -15.93 -11.30
CA TRP A 337 3.48 -15.12 -12.35
C TRP A 337 1.97 -15.34 -12.43
N LYS A 338 1.49 -16.59 -12.40
CA LYS A 338 0.04 -16.90 -12.43
C LYS A 338 -0.71 -16.21 -11.28
N PHE A 339 -0.09 -16.13 -10.09
CA PHE A 339 -0.68 -15.41 -8.97
C PHE A 339 -0.76 -13.90 -9.24
N ILE A 340 0.31 -13.28 -9.76
CA ILE A 340 0.30 -11.87 -10.15
C ILE A 340 -0.73 -11.60 -11.24
N GLU A 341 -0.78 -12.43 -12.29
CA GLU A 341 -1.73 -12.32 -13.39
C GLU A 341 -3.19 -12.41 -12.88
N PHE A 342 -3.48 -13.34 -11.95
CA PHE A 342 -4.79 -13.43 -11.33
C PHE A 342 -5.18 -12.16 -10.58
N VAL A 343 -4.28 -11.62 -9.74
CA VAL A 343 -4.55 -10.41 -8.97
C VAL A 343 -4.73 -9.19 -9.88
N LEU A 344 -4.02 -9.11 -11.00
CA LEU A 344 -4.15 -8.05 -12.00
C LEU A 344 -5.30 -8.27 -12.98
N SER A 345 -5.99 -9.42 -12.94
CA SER A 345 -7.18 -9.65 -13.75
C SER A 345 -8.36 -8.79 -13.29
N PRO A 346 -9.37 -8.55 -14.15
CA PRO A 346 -10.59 -7.86 -13.73
C PRO A 346 -11.25 -8.50 -12.49
N THR A 347 -11.20 -9.83 -12.36
CA THR A 347 -11.71 -10.55 -11.19
C THR A 347 -10.91 -10.22 -9.94
N GLY A 348 -9.59 -10.34 -9.99
CA GLY A 348 -8.71 -10.03 -8.85
C GLY A 348 -8.82 -8.58 -8.41
N GLN A 349 -8.78 -7.64 -9.36
CA GLN A 349 -8.92 -6.21 -9.08
C GLN A 349 -10.30 -5.85 -8.51
N THR A 350 -11.37 -6.45 -9.03
CA THR A 350 -12.72 -6.29 -8.46
C THR A 350 -12.75 -6.78 -7.01
N ARG A 351 -12.16 -7.93 -6.73
CA ARG A 351 -12.13 -8.48 -5.38
C ARG A 351 -11.33 -7.62 -4.40
N LEU A 352 -10.14 -7.16 -4.79
CA LEU A 352 -9.34 -6.20 -3.99
C LEU A 352 -10.15 -4.95 -3.64
N THR A 353 -10.88 -4.41 -4.63
CA THR A 353 -11.70 -3.21 -4.48
C THR A 353 -12.90 -3.45 -3.55
N GLU A 354 -13.63 -4.57 -3.73
CA GLU A 354 -14.77 -4.93 -2.87
C GLU A 354 -14.37 -5.12 -1.40
N LEU A 355 -13.15 -5.56 -1.14
CA LEU A 355 -12.60 -5.72 0.19
C LEU A 355 -12.04 -4.40 0.76
N GLY A 356 -12.06 -3.32 -0.02
CA GLY A 356 -11.71 -1.97 0.40
C GLY A 356 -10.22 -1.68 0.50
N LEU A 357 -9.34 -2.59 0.01
CA LEU A 357 -7.91 -2.50 0.24
C LEU A 357 -7.25 -1.31 -0.47
N ALA A 358 -7.67 -1.00 -1.71
CA ALA A 358 -6.94 -0.02 -2.51
C ALA A 358 -7.76 0.53 -3.69
N ILE A 359 -7.23 1.56 -4.36
CA ILE A 359 -7.72 2.02 -5.65
C ILE A 359 -7.18 1.07 -6.72
N PRO A 360 -8.07 0.41 -7.50
CA PRO A 360 -7.63 -0.58 -8.47
C PRO A 360 -6.87 0.05 -9.63
N VAL A 361 -5.86 -0.64 -10.15
CA VAL A 361 -5.07 -0.14 -11.29
C VAL A 361 -5.78 -0.28 -12.63
N LEU A 362 -6.80 -1.14 -12.73
CA LEU A 362 -7.61 -1.25 -13.95
C LEU A 362 -8.65 -0.14 -14.01
N LYS A 363 -8.60 0.66 -15.09
CA LYS A 363 -9.55 1.76 -15.32
C LYS A 363 -10.99 1.29 -15.29
N SER A 364 -11.29 0.18 -15.96
CA SER A 364 -12.64 -0.40 -16.01
C SER A 364 -13.20 -0.75 -14.62
N VAL A 365 -12.36 -1.08 -13.65
CA VAL A 365 -12.76 -1.36 -12.27
C VAL A 365 -12.83 -0.07 -11.46
N ALA A 366 -11.82 0.81 -11.56
CA ALA A 366 -11.77 2.07 -10.83
C ALA A 366 -12.93 3.02 -11.18
N GLU A 367 -13.30 3.06 -12.45
CA GLU A 367 -14.40 3.92 -12.96
C GLU A 367 -15.78 3.26 -12.83
N SER A 368 -15.85 2.05 -12.27
CA SER A 368 -17.08 1.30 -12.07
C SER A 368 -17.76 1.57 -10.71
N PRO A 369 -19.04 1.18 -10.55
CA PRO A 369 -19.70 1.23 -9.25
C PRO A 369 -19.02 0.41 -8.15
N VAL A 370 -18.16 -0.55 -8.50
CA VAL A 370 -17.41 -1.37 -7.52
C VAL A 370 -16.53 -0.48 -6.66
N PHE A 371 -15.82 0.48 -7.26
CA PHE A 371 -15.01 1.45 -6.53
C PHE A 371 -15.84 2.68 -6.13
N LEU A 372 -16.54 3.30 -7.08
CA LEU A 372 -17.21 4.59 -6.87
C LEU A 372 -18.40 4.54 -5.90
N LYS A 373 -18.97 3.35 -5.64
CA LYS A 373 -20.12 3.14 -4.76
C LYS A 373 -19.85 1.99 -3.78
N GLN A 374 -18.70 2.04 -3.13
CA GLN A 374 -18.38 1.05 -2.09
C GLN A 374 -19.44 1.03 -1.00
N LYS A 375 -19.86 -0.17 -0.59
CA LYS A 375 -20.93 -0.36 0.41
C LYS A 375 -20.45 -0.16 1.84
N THR A 376 -19.16 -0.20 2.07
CA THR A 376 -18.55 -0.12 3.40
C THR A 376 -18.49 1.30 3.94
N VAL A 377 -18.43 2.31 3.04
CA VAL A 377 -18.35 3.74 3.39
C VAL A 377 -19.14 4.59 2.40
N GLU A 378 -19.73 5.66 2.89
CA GLU A 378 -20.48 6.62 2.07
C GLU A 378 -19.68 7.93 1.97
N ILE A 379 -18.70 7.94 1.06
CA ILE A 379 -17.81 9.08 0.78
C ILE A 379 -17.73 9.34 -0.72
N ASN A 380 -17.22 10.50 -1.09
CA ASN A 380 -17.03 10.86 -2.50
C ASN A 380 -15.77 10.20 -3.09
N GLN A 381 -15.84 8.90 -3.43
CA GLN A 381 -14.74 8.14 -4.03
C GLN A 381 -14.19 8.77 -5.34
N GLN A 382 -15.00 9.54 -6.06
CA GLN A 382 -14.57 10.20 -7.30
C GLN A 382 -13.40 11.17 -7.09
N VAL A 383 -13.28 11.75 -5.89
CA VAL A 383 -12.18 12.68 -5.55
C VAL A 383 -10.81 12.05 -5.76
N PHE A 384 -10.64 10.76 -5.43
CA PHE A 384 -9.37 10.05 -5.63
C PHE A 384 -9.00 9.95 -7.13
N LEU A 385 -9.97 9.63 -7.98
CA LEU A 385 -9.73 9.53 -9.43
C LEU A 385 -9.56 10.92 -10.08
N ASP A 386 -10.32 11.91 -9.64
CA ASP A 386 -10.18 13.27 -10.14
C ASP A 386 -8.82 13.87 -9.81
N SER A 387 -8.23 13.46 -8.68
CA SER A 387 -6.91 13.89 -8.23
C SER A 387 -5.77 13.42 -9.16
N LEU A 388 -6.00 12.38 -9.98
CA LEU A 388 -5.04 11.97 -11.01
C LEU A 388 -4.70 13.09 -12.03
N LYS A 389 -5.59 14.09 -12.18
CA LYS A 389 -5.38 15.21 -13.12
C LYS A 389 -4.20 16.13 -12.74
N PHE A 390 -3.83 16.12 -11.46
CA PHE A 390 -2.75 16.93 -10.88
C PHE A 390 -1.82 16.12 -9.99
N ALA A 391 -1.75 14.81 -10.26
CA ALA A 391 -0.91 13.90 -9.51
C ALA A 391 0.55 13.95 -9.98
N HIS A 392 1.45 13.96 -9.02
CA HIS A 392 2.90 13.85 -9.20
C HIS A 392 3.37 12.51 -8.67
N MET A 393 4.10 11.77 -9.51
CA MET A 393 4.73 10.52 -9.07
C MET A 393 5.83 10.83 -8.05
N LYS A 394 5.90 10.05 -6.98
CA LYS A 394 7.06 10.07 -6.07
C LYS A 394 8.34 9.85 -6.89
N PRO A 395 9.43 10.57 -6.63
CA PRO A 395 10.67 10.39 -7.36
C PRO A 395 11.17 8.95 -7.25
N VAL A 396 11.45 8.33 -8.37
CA VAL A 396 12.03 6.98 -8.45
C VAL A 396 13.48 7.10 -8.92
N PHE A 397 14.44 6.78 -8.03
CA PHE A 397 15.87 6.82 -8.33
C PHE A 397 16.65 5.89 -7.39
N LYS A 398 17.85 5.52 -7.81
CA LYS A 398 18.73 4.68 -7.00
C LYS A 398 19.20 5.44 -5.76
N GLY A 399 19.10 4.81 -4.59
CA GLY A 399 19.41 5.41 -3.29
C GLY A 399 18.26 6.20 -2.67
N TYR A 400 17.04 6.01 -3.17
CA TYR A 400 15.84 6.67 -2.63
C TYR A 400 15.63 6.37 -1.14
N ASP A 401 15.82 5.12 -0.69
CA ASP A 401 15.67 4.71 0.72
C ASP A 401 16.58 5.54 1.65
N GLU A 402 17.88 5.67 1.28
CA GLU A 402 18.84 6.48 2.04
C GLU A 402 18.52 7.97 1.98
N TRP A 403 18.11 8.47 0.81
CA TRP A 403 17.75 9.88 0.63
C TRP A 403 16.50 10.24 1.44
N SER A 404 15.47 9.43 1.39
CA SER A 404 14.21 9.65 2.13
C SER A 404 14.43 9.63 3.64
N ALA A 405 15.24 8.70 4.14
CA ALA A 405 15.61 8.66 5.55
C ALA A 405 16.36 9.93 5.99
N VAL A 406 17.35 10.40 5.20
CA VAL A 406 18.08 11.65 5.49
C VAL A 406 17.12 12.84 5.55
N VAL A 407 16.16 12.93 4.63
CA VAL A 407 15.18 14.03 4.65
C VAL A 407 14.24 13.90 5.84
N GLY A 408 13.64 12.73 6.06
CA GLY A 408 12.68 12.51 7.15
C GLY A 408 13.30 12.73 8.52
N ASP A 409 14.42 12.07 8.81
CA ASP A 409 15.12 12.17 10.10
C ASP A 409 15.69 13.59 10.34
N GLY A 410 16.24 14.21 9.29
CA GLY A 410 16.78 15.55 9.39
C GLY A 410 15.71 16.61 9.68
N MET A 411 14.57 16.51 9.04
CA MET A 411 13.44 17.43 9.25
C MET A 411 12.70 17.17 10.58
N ALA A 412 12.81 15.98 11.18
CA ALA A 412 12.08 15.60 12.39
C ALA A 412 12.36 16.56 13.57
N THR A 413 13.57 17.09 13.69
CA THR A 413 13.97 18.02 14.78
C THR A 413 13.23 19.36 14.73
N ILE A 414 12.74 19.76 13.54
CA ILE A 414 11.90 20.95 13.38
C ILE A 414 10.51 20.69 13.99
N TRP A 415 9.99 19.49 13.76
CA TRP A 415 8.64 19.11 14.17
C TRP A 415 8.53 18.68 15.64
N THR A 416 9.68 18.48 16.30
CA THR A 416 9.79 18.35 17.76
C THR A 416 10.09 19.69 18.45
N GLY A 417 10.41 20.75 17.69
CA GLY A 417 10.74 22.08 18.21
C GLY A 417 12.18 22.23 18.70
N GLU A 418 13.06 21.29 18.37
CA GLU A 418 14.47 21.30 18.77
C GLU A 418 15.31 22.25 17.92
N THR A 419 14.94 22.45 16.66
CA THR A 419 15.69 23.27 15.70
C THR A 419 14.78 24.21 14.91
N GLU A 420 15.38 25.22 14.30
CA GLU A 420 14.69 26.18 13.43
C GLU A 420 14.61 25.67 12.00
N LEU A 421 13.55 26.09 11.26
CA LEU A 421 13.23 25.58 9.93
C LEU A 421 14.36 25.80 8.91
N GLU A 422 14.75 27.04 8.63
CA GLU A 422 15.66 27.36 7.52
C GLU A 422 17.07 26.80 7.68
N PRO A 423 17.75 26.94 8.83
CA PRO A 423 19.07 26.35 9.01
C PRO A 423 19.06 24.83 8.86
N THR A 424 18.09 24.17 9.47
CA THR A 424 17.97 22.70 9.42
C THR A 424 17.67 22.21 8.01
N LEU A 425 16.74 22.85 7.28
CA LEU A 425 16.43 22.52 5.90
C LEU A 425 17.67 22.62 4.99
N ASN A 426 18.50 23.66 5.17
CA ASN A 426 19.74 23.82 4.41
C ASN A 426 20.72 22.67 4.66
N ASP A 427 20.88 22.25 5.91
CA ASP A 427 21.75 21.14 6.29
C ASP A 427 21.22 19.81 5.71
N VAL A 428 19.90 19.58 5.78
CA VAL A 428 19.24 18.41 5.21
C VAL A 428 19.43 18.33 3.70
N VAL A 429 19.28 19.44 2.98
CA VAL A 429 19.51 19.49 1.53
C VAL A 429 20.94 19.09 1.18
N GLN A 430 21.95 19.58 1.92
CA GLN A 430 23.36 19.22 1.70
C GLN A 430 23.61 17.73 1.91
N GLN A 431 23.04 17.14 2.96
CA GLN A 431 23.18 15.72 3.26
C GLN A 431 22.44 14.86 2.19
N ALA A 432 21.24 15.25 1.79
CA ALA A 432 20.48 14.59 0.75
C ALA A 432 21.17 14.64 -0.63
N ASP A 433 21.81 15.75 -0.98
CA ASP A 433 22.63 15.89 -2.19
C ASP A 433 23.86 14.97 -2.17
N ALA A 434 24.47 14.75 -0.99
CA ALA A 434 25.56 13.80 -0.85
C ALA A 434 25.13 12.35 -1.15
N VAL A 435 23.88 11.96 -0.77
CA VAL A 435 23.31 10.67 -1.12
C VAL A 435 23.13 10.54 -2.64
N LEU A 436 22.61 11.59 -3.29
CA LEU A 436 22.46 11.58 -4.76
C LEU A 436 23.80 11.47 -5.47
N ALA A 437 24.83 12.16 -4.98
CA ALA A 437 26.17 12.11 -5.56
C ALA A 437 26.83 10.72 -5.45
N LYS A 438 26.55 9.97 -4.39
CA LYS A 438 27.05 8.59 -4.13
C LYS A 438 26.41 7.55 -5.04
N ASN A 439 25.17 7.77 -5.48
CA ASN A 439 24.35 6.80 -6.21
C ASN A 439 24.23 7.07 -7.71
N LYS A 440 25.09 7.94 -8.25
CA LYS A 440 25.19 8.27 -9.68
C LYS A 440 25.55 7.07 -10.55
#